data_f0efe3933cc3976a9bc5af94d649b4ce
#
_entry.id   f0efe3933cc3976a9bc5af94d649b4ce
#
_cell.length_a   1.000
_cell.length_b   1.000
_cell.length_c   1.000
_cell.angle_alpha   90.00
_cell.angle_beta   90.00
_cell.angle_gamma   90.00
#
_symmetry.space_group_name_H-M   'P 1'
#
loop_
_entity.id
_entity.type
_entity.pdbx_description
1 polymer ?
#
loop_
_entity_poly.entity_id
_entity_poly.type
_entity_poly.pdbx_seq_one_letter_code
_entity_poly.pdbx_strand_id
1 'polypeptide(L)'
;MKEAPYGPDLALIHHLGFSGYSDLCAPGVVDQIDAVLEKGSTVLELGCGSGGLTRHLIDAGYTVIATDASPDMLDIAREQVPEADVRRLTLPDDPLPSAEPVVSVGHTLNFLESAEAIARTLLEAAHALREGGVLVLDLCDLEYGRARAEPTTNSLVGDTWAIISRTSLPAPDRFVRDMTTFVGMTTAPGGEPTSAMKTSWSRWSWSTKFSRG
;
A
#
# COMPACT_ATOMS: atom_id res chain seq x y z
N MET A 1 -5.58 -7.87 -18.44
CA MET A 1 -5.35 -6.96 -17.31
C MET A 1 -5.32 -7.83 -16.08
N LYS A 2 -4.21 -7.83 -15.33
CA LYS A 2 -4.18 -8.48 -14.02
C LYS A 2 -5.07 -7.68 -13.08
N GLU A 3 -5.86 -8.39 -12.29
CA GLU A 3 -6.71 -7.78 -11.27
C GLU A 3 -5.81 -7.12 -10.21
N ALA A 4 -6.13 -5.88 -9.82
CA ALA A 4 -5.42 -5.22 -8.74
C ALA A 4 -5.56 -6.06 -7.46
N PRO A 5 -4.49 -6.14 -6.66
CA PRO A 5 -4.48 -7.05 -5.50
C PRO A 5 -5.51 -6.71 -4.42
N TYR A 6 -6.01 -5.46 -4.35
CA TYR A 6 -7.05 -5.02 -3.43
C TYR A 6 -8.37 -4.84 -4.16
N GLY A 7 -9.29 -5.79 -4.01
CA GLY A 7 -10.71 -5.61 -4.34
C GLY A 7 -11.46 -4.88 -3.21
N PRO A 8 -12.76 -4.58 -3.40
CA PRO A 8 -13.52 -3.67 -2.52
C PRO A 8 -13.54 -4.10 -1.05
N ASP A 9 -13.72 -5.39 -0.77
CA ASP A 9 -13.78 -5.88 0.62
C ASP A 9 -12.42 -5.74 1.33
N LEU A 10 -11.33 -6.06 0.63
CA LEU A 10 -9.99 -5.95 1.21
C LEU A 10 -9.54 -4.50 1.34
N ALA A 11 -9.90 -3.63 0.40
CA ALA A 11 -9.63 -2.20 0.48
C ALA A 11 -10.33 -1.57 1.70
N LEU A 12 -11.61 -1.90 1.92
CA LEU A 12 -12.37 -1.45 3.09
C LEU A 12 -11.74 -1.94 4.39
N ILE A 13 -11.41 -3.23 4.49
CA ILE A 13 -10.80 -3.82 5.70
C ILE A 13 -9.41 -3.21 5.95
N HIS A 14 -8.63 -2.98 4.89
CA HIS A 14 -7.33 -2.33 5.02
C HIS A 14 -7.47 -0.91 5.58
N HIS A 15 -8.40 -0.14 5.06
CA HIS A 15 -8.67 1.20 5.54
C HIS A 15 -9.08 1.21 7.03
N LEU A 16 -10.00 0.32 7.43
CA LEU A 16 -10.54 0.30 8.79
C LEU A 16 -9.60 -0.34 9.83
N GLY A 17 -8.75 -1.29 9.42
CA GLY A 17 -7.99 -2.13 10.34
C GLY A 17 -6.48 -1.99 10.28
N PHE A 18 -5.93 -1.32 9.26
CA PHE A 18 -4.47 -1.30 9.03
C PHE A 18 -3.89 0.10 8.80
N SER A 19 -4.66 1.16 9.02
CA SER A 19 -4.18 2.56 8.88
C SER A 19 -3.04 2.92 9.84
N GLY A 20 -2.95 2.27 10.99
CA GLY A 20 -1.91 2.54 11.99
C GLY A 20 -0.46 2.33 11.52
N TYR A 21 -0.24 1.61 10.40
CA TYR A 21 1.12 1.48 9.85
C TYR A 21 1.60 2.79 9.21
N SER A 22 0.75 3.50 8.50
CA SER A 22 1.06 4.85 7.98
C SER A 22 1.33 5.84 9.11
N ASP A 23 0.53 5.80 10.19
CA ASP A 23 0.73 6.66 11.36
C ASP A 23 2.10 6.43 12.01
N LEU A 24 2.54 5.16 12.06
CA LEU A 24 3.85 4.79 12.60
C LEU A 24 5.01 5.29 11.73
N CYS A 25 4.87 5.21 10.40
CA CYS A 25 5.93 5.57 9.46
C CYS A 25 5.99 7.07 9.17
N ALA A 26 4.86 7.77 9.21
CA ALA A 26 4.74 9.15 8.77
C ALA A 26 5.75 10.13 9.41
N PRO A 27 6.03 10.11 10.73
CA PRO A 27 7.03 11.01 11.30
C PRO A 27 8.40 10.86 10.66
N GLY A 28 8.87 9.63 10.49
CA GLY A 28 10.18 9.37 9.87
C GLY A 28 10.24 9.74 8.38
N VAL A 29 9.14 9.54 7.65
CA VAL A 29 9.03 9.97 6.24
C VAL A 29 9.08 11.49 6.15
N VAL A 30 8.30 12.19 6.95
CA VAL A 30 8.27 13.67 6.98
C VAL A 30 9.63 14.23 7.35
N ASP A 31 10.30 13.68 8.38
CA ASP A 31 11.64 14.12 8.79
C ASP A 31 12.67 14.00 7.64
N GLN A 32 12.61 12.92 6.85
CA GLN A 32 13.52 12.74 5.71
C GLN A 32 13.25 13.78 4.60
N ILE A 33 11.99 14.11 4.35
CA ILE A 33 11.62 15.11 3.36
C ILE A 33 11.99 16.52 3.85
N ASP A 34 11.67 16.85 5.09
CA ASP A 34 11.96 18.15 5.73
C ASP A 34 13.46 18.48 5.79
N ALA A 35 14.30 17.43 5.82
CA ALA A 35 15.76 17.61 5.84
C ALA A 35 16.32 18.16 4.52
N VAL A 36 15.61 18.03 3.41
CA VAL A 36 16.13 18.34 2.06
C VAL A 36 15.21 19.24 1.23
N LEU A 37 13.94 19.40 1.60
CA LEU A 37 12.95 20.11 0.80
C LEU A 37 12.11 21.09 1.63
N GLU A 38 11.65 22.15 0.98
CA GLU A 38 10.78 23.15 1.60
C GLU A 38 9.31 22.70 1.57
N LYS A 39 8.52 23.20 2.52
CA LYS A 39 7.07 23.01 2.51
C LYS A 39 6.46 23.58 1.23
N GLY A 40 5.40 22.92 0.72
CA GLY A 40 4.81 23.23 -0.57
C GLY A 40 5.40 22.44 -1.74
N SER A 41 6.53 21.73 -1.55
CA SER A 41 7.06 20.80 -2.55
C SER A 41 6.04 19.72 -2.90
N THR A 42 6.12 19.19 -4.13
CA THR A 42 5.18 18.17 -4.63
C THR A 42 5.75 16.78 -4.39
N VAL A 43 5.08 16.02 -3.55
CA VAL A 43 5.38 14.61 -3.23
C VAL A 43 4.67 13.70 -4.22
N LEU A 44 5.37 12.73 -4.80
CA LEU A 44 4.77 11.59 -5.48
C LEU A 44 4.73 10.41 -4.52
N GLU A 45 3.54 9.94 -4.18
CA GLU A 45 3.33 8.77 -3.34
C GLU A 45 2.94 7.57 -4.21
N LEU A 46 3.75 6.50 -4.13
CA LEU A 46 3.54 5.24 -4.85
C LEU A 46 2.89 4.22 -3.92
N GLY A 47 1.67 3.78 -4.22
CA GLY A 47 0.88 2.89 -3.39
C GLY A 47 0.27 3.59 -2.19
N CYS A 48 -0.46 4.67 -2.41
CA CYS A 48 -1.08 5.47 -1.35
C CYS A 48 -2.18 4.71 -0.57
N GLY A 49 -2.66 3.59 -1.13
CA GLY A 49 -3.78 2.85 -0.56
C GLY A 49 -5.00 3.75 -0.36
N SER A 50 -5.54 3.75 0.86
CA SER A 50 -6.68 4.60 1.23
C SER A 50 -6.31 6.02 1.67
N GLY A 51 -5.06 6.46 1.47
CA GLY A 51 -4.62 7.83 1.74
C GLY A 51 -4.09 8.10 3.14
N GLY A 52 -3.70 7.06 3.91
CA GLY A 52 -3.22 7.23 5.27
C GLY A 52 -1.95 8.09 5.36
N LEU A 53 -0.88 7.73 4.66
CA LEU A 53 0.34 8.55 4.62
C LEU A 53 0.11 9.87 3.88
N THR A 54 -0.73 9.87 2.83
CA THR A 54 -1.12 11.08 2.09
C THR A 54 -1.61 12.17 3.03
N ARG A 55 -2.50 11.83 3.99
CA ARG A 55 -3.02 12.77 4.99
C ARG A 55 -1.88 13.41 5.80
N HIS A 56 -0.95 12.60 6.31
CA HIS A 56 0.20 13.10 7.08
C HIS A 56 1.10 14.04 6.27
N LEU A 57 1.31 13.74 4.98
CA LEU A 57 2.10 14.59 4.09
C LEU A 57 1.41 15.94 3.83
N ILE A 58 0.09 15.94 3.62
CA ILE A 58 -0.70 17.18 3.46
C ILE A 58 -0.66 18.00 4.74
N ASP A 59 -0.90 17.38 5.89
CA ASP A 59 -0.87 18.04 7.21
C ASP A 59 0.52 18.61 7.53
N ALA A 60 1.58 17.97 7.01
CA ALA A 60 2.94 18.48 7.07
C ALA A 60 3.22 19.65 6.10
N GLY A 61 2.27 20.02 5.23
CA GLY A 61 2.35 21.16 4.32
C GLY A 61 2.88 20.86 2.92
N TYR A 62 2.79 19.61 2.49
CA TYR A 62 3.18 19.18 1.13
C TYR A 62 1.96 19.09 0.20
N THR A 63 2.19 19.28 -1.10
CA THR A 63 1.23 18.91 -2.14
C THR A 63 1.48 17.45 -2.54
N VAL A 64 0.43 16.64 -2.65
CA VAL A 64 0.62 15.20 -2.89
C VAL A 64 -0.07 14.74 -4.18
N ILE A 65 0.70 14.07 -5.03
CA ILE A 65 0.21 13.21 -6.11
C ILE A 65 0.16 11.80 -5.53
N ALA A 66 -1.04 11.37 -5.12
CA ALA A 66 -1.27 10.08 -4.48
C ALA A 66 -1.64 9.03 -5.52
N THR A 67 -0.87 7.94 -5.63
CA THR A 67 -1.08 6.94 -6.68
C THR A 67 -1.23 5.53 -6.13
N ASP A 68 -2.14 4.75 -6.71
CA ASP A 68 -2.31 3.32 -6.43
C ASP A 68 -2.80 2.58 -7.69
N ALA A 69 -2.58 1.28 -7.75
CA ALA A 69 -3.09 0.44 -8.83
C ALA A 69 -4.56 0.03 -8.63
N SER A 70 -5.03 -0.03 -7.37
CA SER A 70 -6.37 -0.45 -7.00
C SER A 70 -7.38 0.71 -7.12
N PRO A 71 -8.39 0.61 -7.99
CA PRO A 71 -9.45 1.59 -8.05
C PRO A 71 -10.24 1.67 -6.73
N ASP A 72 -10.45 0.54 -6.04
CA ASP A 72 -11.19 0.49 -4.78
C ASP A 72 -10.46 1.24 -3.64
N MET A 73 -9.11 1.16 -3.61
CA MET A 73 -8.30 1.98 -2.71
C MET A 73 -8.40 3.46 -3.04
N LEU A 74 -8.31 3.80 -4.33
CA LEU A 74 -8.36 5.19 -4.78
C LEU A 74 -9.72 5.84 -4.53
N ASP A 75 -10.81 5.08 -4.58
CA ASP A 75 -12.14 5.60 -4.25
C ASP A 75 -12.21 6.01 -2.77
N ILE A 76 -11.67 5.18 -1.87
CA ILE A 76 -11.55 5.55 -0.46
C ILE A 76 -10.60 6.75 -0.28
N ALA A 77 -9.44 6.75 -0.96
CA ALA A 77 -8.48 7.85 -0.85
C ALA A 77 -9.09 9.20 -1.27
N ARG A 78 -9.89 9.26 -2.34
CA ARG A 78 -10.58 10.48 -2.77
C ARG A 78 -11.55 11.03 -1.73
N GLU A 79 -12.16 10.15 -0.93
CA GLU A 79 -13.03 10.56 0.17
C GLU A 79 -12.22 11.03 1.40
N GLN A 80 -11.10 10.36 1.69
CA GLN A 80 -10.29 10.63 2.88
C GLN A 80 -9.36 11.85 2.70
N VAL A 81 -8.84 12.06 1.51
CA VAL A 81 -7.86 13.13 1.18
C VAL A 81 -8.26 13.88 -0.10
N PRO A 82 -9.41 14.57 -0.10
CA PRO A 82 -9.92 15.26 -1.29
C PRO A 82 -9.01 16.39 -1.79
N GLU A 83 -8.04 16.82 -0.98
CA GLU A 83 -7.03 17.83 -1.35
C GLU A 83 -5.90 17.25 -2.19
N ALA A 84 -5.70 15.93 -2.19
CA ALA A 84 -4.66 15.26 -2.96
C ALA A 84 -5.06 15.10 -4.43
N ASP A 85 -4.06 15.08 -5.31
CA ASP A 85 -4.23 14.67 -6.71
C ASP A 85 -4.17 13.13 -6.79
N VAL A 86 -5.34 12.50 -6.66
CA VAL A 86 -5.46 11.03 -6.58
C VAL A 86 -5.56 10.43 -7.98
N ARG A 87 -4.55 9.63 -8.37
CA ARG A 87 -4.43 9.05 -9.71
C ARG A 87 -4.23 7.55 -9.67
N ARG A 88 -4.79 6.85 -10.67
CA ARG A 88 -4.42 5.45 -10.90
C ARG A 88 -3.06 5.35 -11.57
N LEU A 89 -2.19 4.50 -11.01
CA LEU A 89 -0.88 4.22 -11.55
C LEU A 89 -0.49 2.77 -11.22
N THR A 90 -0.07 2.03 -12.24
CA THR A 90 0.30 0.61 -12.13
C THR A 90 1.80 0.45 -12.34
N LEU A 91 2.51 0.10 -11.28
CA LEU A 91 3.94 -0.16 -11.33
C LEU A 91 4.24 -1.55 -11.95
N PRO A 92 5.30 -1.69 -12.68
CA PRO A 92 6.27 -0.70 -13.15
C PRO A 92 5.93 -0.14 -14.55
N ASP A 93 4.67 -0.27 -15.02
CA ASP A 93 4.31 -0.10 -16.42
C ASP A 93 3.91 1.34 -16.79
N ASP A 94 3.29 2.07 -15.85
CA ASP A 94 2.89 3.45 -16.09
C ASP A 94 4.04 4.43 -15.81
N PRO A 95 4.18 5.51 -16.61
CA PRO A 95 5.21 6.51 -16.39
C PRO A 95 4.98 7.30 -15.10
N LEU A 96 6.05 7.56 -14.37
CA LEU A 96 5.98 8.31 -13.13
C LEU A 96 5.96 9.83 -13.39
N PRO A 97 5.07 10.60 -12.72
CA PRO A 97 5.14 12.05 -12.72
C PRO A 97 6.46 12.54 -12.09
N SER A 98 7.00 13.66 -12.60
CA SER A 98 8.17 14.28 -11.97
C SER A 98 7.79 14.91 -10.63
N ALA A 99 8.62 14.69 -9.60
CA ALA A 99 8.43 15.18 -8.24
C ALA A 99 9.76 15.48 -7.55
N GLU A 100 9.73 16.26 -6.47
CA GLU A 100 10.93 16.48 -5.66
C GLU A 100 11.19 15.29 -4.72
N PRO A 101 10.22 14.84 -3.86
CA PRO A 101 10.34 13.56 -3.21
C PRO A 101 9.42 12.52 -3.88
N VAL A 102 9.91 11.29 -3.89
CA VAL A 102 9.11 10.09 -4.18
C VAL A 102 9.05 9.24 -2.91
N VAL A 103 7.86 8.90 -2.46
CA VAL A 103 7.66 8.08 -1.26
C VAL A 103 6.88 6.82 -1.58
N SER A 104 7.19 5.72 -0.88
CA SER A 104 6.47 4.46 -1.00
C SER A 104 6.55 3.69 0.31
N VAL A 105 5.46 3.59 1.04
CA VAL A 105 5.38 2.94 2.35
C VAL A 105 4.28 1.88 2.35
N GLY A 106 4.41 0.88 3.23
CA GLY A 106 3.47 -0.24 3.30
C GLY A 106 3.89 -1.42 2.44
N HIS A 107 5.19 -1.53 2.15
CA HIS A 107 5.78 -2.62 1.37
C HIS A 107 5.23 -2.70 -0.06
N THR A 108 4.79 -1.58 -0.63
CA THR A 108 4.15 -1.51 -1.95
C THR A 108 4.97 -2.18 -3.04
N LEU A 109 6.28 -1.94 -3.07
CA LEU A 109 7.15 -2.53 -4.09
C LEU A 109 7.30 -4.05 -3.96
N ASN A 110 7.03 -4.63 -2.78
CA ASN A 110 7.03 -6.08 -2.61
C ASN A 110 5.86 -6.79 -3.32
N PHE A 111 4.85 -6.05 -3.78
CA PHE A 111 3.75 -6.61 -4.58
C PHE A 111 4.09 -6.76 -6.06
N LEU A 112 5.22 -6.24 -6.48
CA LEU A 112 5.70 -6.42 -7.84
C LEU A 112 6.15 -7.87 -8.07
N GLU A 113 6.02 -8.33 -9.31
CA GLU A 113 6.14 -9.76 -9.66
C GLU A 113 7.55 -10.31 -9.56
N SER A 114 8.56 -9.43 -9.64
CA SER A 114 9.97 -9.84 -9.68
C SER A 114 10.90 -8.74 -9.19
N ALA A 115 12.13 -9.13 -8.87
CA ALA A 115 13.20 -8.19 -8.54
C ALA A 115 13.50 -7.21 -9.68
N GLU A 116 13.37 -7.69 -10.93
CA GLU A 116 13.55 -6.85 -12.12
C GLU A 116 12.47 -5.77 -12.22
N ALA A 117 11.22 -6.09 -11.85
CA ALA A 117 10.12 -5.12 -11.79
C ALA A 117 10.38 -4.08 -10.69
N ILE A 118 10.86 -4.51 -9.51
CA ILE A 118 11.28 -3.60 -8.43
C ILE A 118 12.42 -2.70 -8.90
N ALA A 119 13.47 -3.27 -9.50
CA ALA A 119 14.61 -2.51 -9.99
C ALA A 119 14.20 -1.48 -11.06
N ARG A 120 13.31 -1.86 -11.99
CA ARG A 120 12.75 -0.94 -13.00
C ARG A 120 11.98 0.20 -12.33
N THR A 121 11.13 -0.09 -11.36
CA THR A 121 10.40 0.94 -10.62
C THR A 121 11.33 1.90 -9.88
N LEU A 122 12.38 1.39 -9.22
CA LEU A 122 13.36 2.23 -8.53
C LEU A 122 14.13 3.12 -9.50
N LEU A 123 14.45 2.61 -10.68
CA LEU A 123 15.11 3.38 -11.73
C LEU A 123 14.22 4.50 -12.27
N GLU A 124 12.95 4.19 -12.55
CA GLU A 124 11.96 5.19 -12.97
C GLU A 124 11.69 6.21 -11.87
N ALA A 125 11.63 5.80 -10.60
CA ALA A 125 11.52 6.72 -9.47
C ALA A 125 12.73 7.67 -9.38
N ALA A 126 13.95 7.15 -9.60
CA ALA A 126 15.16 7.98 -9.65
C ALA A 126 15.13 8.97 -10.83
N HIS A 127 14.59 8.58 -11.98
CA HIS A 127 14.44 9.48 -13.14
C HIS A 127 13.33 10.52 -12.93
N ALA A 128 12.30 10.19 -12.16
CA ALA A 128 11.21 11.12 -11.82
C ALA A 128 11.63 12.19 -10.82
N LEU A 129 12.65 11.91 -10.00
CA LEU A 129 13.18 12.86 -9.03
C LEU A 129 13.84 14.05 -9.72
N ARG A 130 13.54 15.24 -9.22
CA ARG A 130 14.30 16.45 -9.54
C ARG A 130 15.63 16.47 -8.82
N GLU A 131 16.55 17.31 -9.31
CA GLU A 131 17.85 17.51 -8.65
C GLU A 131 17.66 17.92 -7.18
N GLY A 132 18.36 17.24 -6.27
CA GLY A 132 18.23 17.42 -4.82
C GLY A 132 17.06 16.69 -4.18
N GLY A 133 16.23 15.99 -4.97
CA GLY A 133 15.10 15.22 -4.45
C GLY A 133 15.50 13.96 -3.67
N VAL A 134 14.56 13.42 -2.89
CA VAL A 134 14.77 12.24 -2.05
C VAL A 134 13.77 11.14 -2.39
N LEU A 135 14.24 9.87 -2.35
CA LEU A 135 13.43 8.67 -2.42
C LEU A 135 13.36 8.04 -1.02
N VAL A 136 12.15 7.99 -0.45
CA VAL A 136 11.89 7.36 0.85
C VAL A 136 10.97 6.17 0.65
N LEU A 137 11.44 4.97 1.00
CA LEU A 137 10.65 3.75 0.83
C LEU A 137 10.94 2.71 1.90
N ASP A 138 10.01 1.77 2.07
CA ASP A 138 10.23 0.55 2.82
C ASP A 138 10.20 -0.68 1.91
N LEU A 139 10.95 -1.69 2.29
CA LEU A 139 11.00 -2.99 1.62
C LEU A 139 11.12 -4.11 2.66
N CYS A 140 10.38 -5.18 2.45
CA CYS A 140 10.62 -6.44 3.15
C CYS A 140 11.72 -7.21 2.43
N ASP A 141 12.80 -7.48 3.12
CA ASP A 141 13.91 -8.27 2.62
C ASP A 141 13.74 -9.79 2.88
N LEU A 142 14.74 -10.57 2.50
CA LEU A 142 14.74 -12.02 2.75
C LEU A 142 14.77 -12.37 4.24
N GLU A 143 15.36 -11.54 5.09
CA GLU A 143 15.41 -11.78 6.53
C GLU A 143 14.04 -11.58 7.16
N TYR A 144 13.29 -10.58 6.71
CA TYR A 144 11.89 -10.41 7.10
C TYR A 144 11.05 -11.66 6.80
N GLY A 145 11.23 -12.25 5.62
CA GLY A 145 10.56 -13.49 5.23
C GLY A 145 10.99 -14.68 6.09
N ARG A 146 12.30 -14.84 6.31
CA ARG A 146 12.87 -15.92 7.14
C ARG A 146 12.43 -15.86 8.59
N ALA A 147 12.37 -14.67 9.17
CA ALA A 147 11.88 -14.47 10.54
C ALA A 147 10.40 -14.87 10.69
N ARG A 148 9.67 -15.05 9.59
CA ARG A 148 8.27 -15.46 9.49
C ARG A 148 8.07 -16.76 8.72
N ALA A 149 9.11 -17.60 8.66
CA ALA A 149 9.10 -18.86 7.92
C ALA A 149 8.09 -19.89 8.47
N GLU A 150 7.86 -19.86 9.80
CA GLU A 150 6.85 -20.72 10.41
C GLU A 150 5.45 -20.28 9.97
N PRO A 151 4.66 -21.21 9.41
CA PRO A 151 3.30 -20.90 9.01
C PRO A 151 2.47 -20.39 10.18
N THR A 152 1.90 -19.20 10.03
CA THR A 152 1.05 -18.61 11.06
C THR A 152 -0.34 -18.30 10.50
N THR A 153 -1.33 -18.37 11.38
CA THR A 153 -2.68 -17.92 11.09
C THR A 153 -3.04 -16.83 12.10
N ASN A 154 -3.38 -15.67 11.58
CA ASN A 154 -3.82 -14.53 12.38
C ASN A 154 -5.23 -14.12 11.95
N SER A 155 -5.99 -13.58 12.89
CA SER A 155 -7.30 -13.00 12.61
C SER A 155 -7.42 -11.62 13.25
N LEU A 156 -8.11 -10.74 12.56
CA LEU A 156 -8.51 -9.45 13.08
C LEU A 156 -10.01 -9.29 12.83
N VAL A 157 -10.70 -8.77 13.84
CA VAL A 157 -12.16 -8.62 13.83
C VAL A 157 -12.50 -7.19 14.20
N GLY A 158 -13.23 -6.50 13.34
CA GLY A 158 -13.87 -5.22 13.61
C GLY A 158 -15.37 -5.41 13.80
N ASP A 159 -16.10 -4.31 13.97
CA ASP A 159 -17.55 -4.35 14.25
C ASP A 159 -18.38 -4.96 13.10
N THR A 160 -17.97 -4.70 11.86
CA THR A 160 -18.72 -5.12 10.66
C THR A 160 -17.87 -5.95 9.69
N TRP A 161 -16.64 -6.29 10.06
CA TRP A 161 -15.72 -7.02 9.20
C TRP A 161 -14.80 -7.95 10.00
N ALA A 162 -14.26 -8.94 9.32
CA ALA A 162 -13.18 -9.78 9.83
C ALA A 162 -12.24 -10.18 8.71
N ILE A 163 -10.98 -10.45 9.07
CA ILE A 163 -10.00 -11.00 8.15
C ILE A 163 -9.25 -12.15 8.84
N ILE A 164 -9.04 -13.22 8.11
CA ILE A 164 -8.14 -14.32 8.49
C ILE A 164 -6.99 -14.30 7.50
N SER A 165 -5.76 -14.20 7.98
CA SER A 165 -4.57 -14.27 7.16
C SER A 165 -3.69 -15.45 7.56
N ARG A 166 -3.26 -16.22 6.56
CA ARG A 166 -2.29 -17.30 6.70
C ARG A 166 -1.02 -16.92 5.98
N THR A 167 0.10 -16.98 6.69
CA THR A 167 1.41 -16.72 6.11
C THR A 167 2.19 -18.01 5.95
N SER A 168 2.98 -18.11 4.90
CA SER A 168 3.87 -19.23 4.65
C SER A 168 5.08 -18.81 3.82
N LEU A 169 6.17 -19.56 3.93
CA LEU A 169 7.39 -19.38 3.14
C LEU A 169 7.63 -20.65 2.30
N PRO A 170 6.90 -20.85 1.18
CA PRO A 170 7.01 -22.08 0.37
C PRO A 170 8.37 -22.23 -0.33
N ALA A 171 9.14 -21.18 -0.43
CA ALA A 171 10.52 -21.15 -0.92
C ALA A 171 11.33 -20.10 -0.15
N PRO A 172 12.66 -20.19 -0.09
CA PRO A 172 13.51 -19.28 0.69
C PRO A 172 13.39 -17.81 0.32
N ASP A 173 12.91 -17.52 -0.90
CA ASP A 173 12.75 -16.20 -1.48
C ASP A 173 11.27 -15.83 -1.76
N ARG A 174 10.33 -16.66 -1.30
CA ARG A 174 8.92 -16.48 -1.61
C ARG A 174 8.05 -16.52 -0.36
N PHE A 175 7.57 -15.35 0.04
CA PHE A 175 6.57 -15.22 1.10
C PHE A 175 5.16 -15.19 0.50
N VAL A 176 4.23 -15.90 1.12
CA VAL A 176 2.82 -15.97 0.70
C VAL A 176 1.93 -15.60 1.87
N ARG A 177 0.94 -14.78 1.60
CA ARG A 177 -0.14 -14.47 2.52
C ARG A 177 -1.47 -14.78 1.83
N ASP A 178 -2.17 -15.79 2.32
CA ASP A 178 -3.54 -16.12 1.93
C ASP A 178 -4.51 -15.40 2.88
N MET A 179 -5.46 -14.66 2.34
CA MET A 179 -6.40 -13.87 3.14
C MET A 179 -7.84 -14.25 2.79
N THR A 180 -8.65 -14.40 3.82
CA THR A 180 -10.10 -14.57 3.71
C THR A 180 -10.75 -13.40 4.43
N THR A 181 -11.56 -12.64 3.73
CA THR A 181 -12.26 -11.47 4.24
C THR A 181 -13.75 -11.76 4.43
N PHE A 182 -14.32 -11.15 5.45
CA PHE A 182 -15.73 -11.17 5.77
C PHE A 182 -16.17 -9.73 5.98
N VAL A 183 -17.15 -9.29 5.22
CA VAL A 183 -17.74 -7.94 5.36
C VAL A 183 -19.23 -8.08 5.59
N GLY A 184 -19.71 -7.46 6.66
CA GLY A 184 -21.13 -7.40 6.97
C GLY A 184 -21.86 -6.54 5.94
N MET A 185 -22.98 -7.04 5.43
CA MET A 185 -23.85 -6.24 4.56
C MET A 185 -24.72 -5.34 5.46
N THR A 186 -24.53 -4.03 5.36
CA THR A 186 -25.48 -3.07 5.93
C THR A 186 -26.71 -3.01 5.01
N THR A 187 -27.87 -3.35 5.52
CA THR A 187 -29.12 -3.10 4.82
C THR A 187 -29.42 -1.59 4.76
N ALA A 188 -29.99 -1.13 3.65
CA ALA A 188 -30.48 0.24 3.53
C ALA A 188 -31.44 0.59 4.71
N PRO A 189 -31.53 1.87 5.12
CA PRO A 189 -32.39 2.29 6.22
C PRO A 189 -33.85 1.81 5.98
N GLY A 190 -34.36 0.95 6.89
CA GLY A 190 -35.72 0.41 6.85
C GLY A 190 -35.86 -1.08 6.43
N GLY A 191 -34.74 -1.76 6.10
CA GLY A 191 -34.72 -3.20 5.89
C GLY A 191 -34.44 -3.99 7.18
N GLU A 192 -35.04 -5.19 7.34
CA GLU A 192 -34.67 -6.07 8.44
C GLU A 192 -33.17 -6.43 8.35
N PRO A 193 -32.42 -6.53 9.48
CA PRO A 193 -31.02 -6.88 9.47
C PRO A 193 -30.86 -8.32 8.97
N THR A 194 -30.51 -8.49 7.72
CA THR A 194 -30.06 -9.77 7.22
C THR A 194 -28.60 -9.94 7.69
N SER A 195 -28.35 -10.96 8.49
CA SER A 195 -27.01 -11.38 8.93
C SER A 195 -26.20 -12.02 7.79
N ALA A 196 -26.33 -11.52 6.57
CA ALA A 196 -25.57 -12.00 5.43
C ALA A 196 -24.15 -11.43 5.47
N MET A 197 -23.20 -12.30 5.64
CA MET A 197 -21.77 -12.01 5.55
C MET A 197 -21.30 -12.38 4.15
N LYS A 198 -20.73 -11.43 3.43
CA LYS A 198 -20.05 -11.71 2.16
C LYS A 198 -18.65 -12.20 2.47
N THR A 199 -18.25 -13.32 1.89
CA THR A 199 -16.92 -13.87 2.01
C THR A 199 -16.20 -13.70 0.69
N SER A 200 -15.02 -13.08 0.71
CA SER A 200 -14.11 -13.04 -0.43
C SER A 200 -12.75 -13.62 -0.06
N TRP A 201 -12.06 -14.15 -1.07
CA TRP A 201 -10.76 -14.76 -0.89
C TRP A 201 -9.75 -14.07 -1.79
N SER A 202 -8.60 -13.69 -1.21
CA SER A 202 -7.48 -13.11 -1.95
C SER A 202 -6.17 -13.78 -1.54
N ARG A 203 -5.34 -14.04 -2.53
CA ARG A 203 -4.02 -14.64 -2.34
C ARG A 203 -2.95 -13.66 -2.75
N TRP A 204 -1.98 -13.45 -1.85
CA TRP A 204 -0.84 -12.60 -2.07
C TRP A 204 0.43 -13.41 -2.00
N SER A 205 1.25 -13.28 -3.00
CA SER A 205 2.59 -13.82 -2.97
C SER A 205 3.56 -12.78 -3.46
N TRP A 206 4.60 -12.51 -2.70
CA TRP A 206 5.73 -11.72 -3.15
C TRP A 206 7.01 -12.53 -3.08
N SER A 207 7.86 -12.33 -4.06
CA SER A 207 9.15 -13.00 -4.19
C SER A 207 10.24 -11.95 -4.11
N THR A 208 11.08 -12.04 -3.09
CA THR A 208 12.27 -11.20 -2.95
C THR A 208 13.46 -11.92 -3.56
N LYS A 209 13.52 -12.02 -4.88
CA LYS A 209 14.70 -12.52 -5.57
C LYS A 209 15.77 -11.42 -5.65
N PHE A 210 16.48 -11.17 -4.56
CA PHE A 210 17.75 -10.50 -4.64
C PHE A 210 18.85 -11.56 -4.80
N SER A 211 19.30 -11.79 -6.02
CA SER A 211 20.55 -12.50 -6.25
C SER A 211 21.68 -11.66 -5.69
N ARG A 212 22.49 -12.23 -4.77
CA ARG A 212 23.79 -11.64 -4.45
C ARG A 212 24.62 -11.73 -5.73
N GLY A 213 24.87 -10.59 -6.40
CA GLY A 213 25.94 -10.44 -7.37
C GLY A 213 27.27 -10.30 -6.64
#